data_cfbbbdd516522f6e2dc76c72c65feae3
#
_entry.id   cfbbbdd516522f6e2dc76c72c65feae3
#
_cell.length_a   1.000
_cell.length_b   1.000
_cell.length_c   1.000
_cell.angle_alpha   90.00
_cell.angle_beta   90.00
_cell.angle_gamma   90.00
#
_symmetry.space_group_name_H-M   'P 1'
#
loop_
_entity.id
_entity.type
_entity.pdbx_description
1 polymer ?
#
loop_
_entity_poly.entity_id
_entity_poly.type
_entity_poly.pdbx_seq_one_letter_code
_entity_poly.pdbx_strand_id
1 'polypeptide(L)'
;DNISGTMGHKNLLSSILFLTLPFVIYLIRVGKKLWRLLSIVLLACMLLIILQTQTRAVFVALGLFVITIAIVYKSQIKLKQLSLLLVSVIVGLSLFFTILKYTERYDAFVHEIHTALDYKNSLRYKLYKSSFYLISENPLLGVGPGNWKVKIPKYGLYFGSFGTNYAQRPHNDFLWVFAEGGLIPGISFILIFLILLRDSYYLHKNNKESTFFYSLLFATFIGFSFISFFDFPLERFSHNIIFFFLAAIIVAGKLRHTGYKKELLPKWLSFSFLGIIFFVIYVAIIRYQGEVYATNAINSQAEQDWTSVVEDIDKAY
;
A
#
# COMPACT_ATOMS: atom_id res chain seq x y z
N ASP A 1 18.22 -13.66 4.91
CA ASP A 1 17.97 -12.21 4.82
C ASP A 1 16.68 -11.95 4.06
N ASN A 2 15.80 -11.11 4.62
CA ASN A 2 14.54 -10.77 3.98
C ASN A 2 14.78 -9.73 2.88
N ILE A 3 14.30 -9.99 1.67
CA ILE A 3 14.35 -9.04 0.55
C ILE A 3 13.38 -7.89 0.86
N SER A 4 13.92 -6.75 1.23
CA SER A 4 13.15 -5.53 1.55
C SER A 4 13.47 -4.35 0.63
N GLY A 5 14.59 -4.45 -0.12
CA GLY A 5 15.08 -3.35 -0.96
C GLY A 5 15.23 -2.06 -0.16
N THR A 6 14.99 -0.92 -0.82
CA THR A 6 15.00 0.41 -0.18
C THR A 6 13.76 0.69 0.66
N MET A 7 12.77 -0.22 0.70
CA MET A 7 11.52 -0.03 1.45
C MET A 7 11.64 -0.39 2.93
N GLY A 8 12.73 -1.05 3.35
CA GLY A 8 12.94 -1.49 4.73
C GLY A 8 12.00 -2.61 5.22
N HIS A 9 11.01 -3.01 4.42
CA HIS A 9 10.06 -4.05 4.74
C HIS A 9 9.56 -4.79 3.49
N LYS A 10 9.56 -6.12 3.52
CA LYS A 10 9.19 -6.98 2.38
C LYS A 10 7.78 -6.72 1.84
N ASN A 11 6.80 -6.48 2.72
CA ASN A 11 5.42 -6.22 2.32
C ASN A 11 5.29 -4.91 1.55
N LEU A 12 6.02 -3.87 1.98
CA LEU A 12 6.01 -2.57 1.32
C LEU A 12 6.66 -2.65 -0.07
N LEU A 13 7.74 -3.42 -0.22
CA LEU A 13 8.32 -3.68 -1.54
C LEU A 13 7.31 -4.36 -2.48
N SER A 14 6.63 -5.39 -2.00
CA SER A 14 5.64 -6.11 -2.81
C SER A 14 4.45 -5.25 -3.19
N SER A 15 3.94 -4.44 -2.26
CA SER A 15 2.76 -3.60 -2.50
C SER A 15 3.04 -2.44 -3.47
N ILE A 16 4.25 -1.88 -3.47
CA ILE A 16 4.60 -0.85 -4.46
C ILE A 16 4.75 -1.46 -5.86
N LEU A 17 5.34 -2.66 -5.97
CA LEU A 17 5.39 -3.40 -7.22
C LEU A 17 3.99 -3.69 -7.74
N PHE A 18 3.07 -4.11 -6.86
CA PHE A 18 1.67 -4.33 -7.23
C PHE A 18 1.00 -3.06 -7.79
N LEU A 19 1.20 -1.89 -7.15
CA LEU A 19 0.66 -0.61 -7.63
C LEU A 19 1.18 -0.19 -9.00
N THR A 20 2.38 -0.64 -9.40
CA THR A 20 2.97 -0.30 -10.69
C THR A 20 2.57 -1.25 -11.82
N LEU A 21 1.96 -2.40 -11.51
CA LEU A 21 1.54 -3.39 -12.50
C LEU A 21 0.71 -2.83 -13.67
N PRO A 22 -0.29 -1.94 -13.47
CA PRO A 22 -1.12 -1.47 -14.58
C PRO A 22 -0.33 -0.78 -15.68
N PHE A 23 0.74 -0.04 -15.32
CA PHE A 23 1.60 0.61 -16.30
C PHE A 23 2.40 -0.39 -17.12
N VAL A 24 3.01 -1.36 -16.44
CA VAL A 24 3.84 -2.39 -17.10
C VAL A 24 2.99 -3.25 -18.04
N ILE A 25 1.82 -3.71 -17.58
CA ILE A 25 0.90 -4.52 -18.40
C ILE A 25 0.36 -3.69 -19.57
N TYR A 26 0.05 -2.41 -19.36
CA TYR A 26 -0.39 -1.53 -20.43
C TYR A 26 0.67 -1.35 -21.50
N LEU A 27 1.94 -1.14 -21.12
CA LEU A 27 3.07 -1.00 -22.06
C LEU A 27 3.33 -2.29 -22.86
N ILE A 28 3.10 -3.46 -22.30
CA ILE A 28 3.17 -4.74 -23.06
C ILE A 28 2.19 -4.72 -24.23
N ARG A 29 1.00 -4.14 -24.04
CA ARG A 29 -0.04 -4.10 -25.09
C ARG A 29 0.22 -3.00 -26.14
N VAL A 30 0.54 -1.78 -25.72
CA VAL A 30 0.61 -0.60 -26.60
C VAL A 30 2.02 -0.21 -27.02
N GLY A 31 3.04 -0.69 -26.33
CA GLY A 31 4.43 -0.32 -26.54
C GLY A 31 4.99 -0.81 -27.87
N LYS A 32 5.93 -0.05 -28.45
CA LYS A 32 6.76 -0.48 -29.59
C LYS A 32 7.60 -1.71 -29.17
N LYS A 33 8.14 -2.45 -30.15
CA LYS A 33 8.85 -3.73 -29.93
C LYS A 33 9.84 -3.71 -28.74
N LEU A 34 10.67 -2.69 -28.65
CA LEU A 34 11.66 -2.56 -27.54
C LEU A 34 10.96 -2.36 -26.19
N TRP A 35 10.04 -1.40 -26.09
CA TRP A 35 9.30 -1.12 -24.85
C TRP A 35 8.45 -2.31 -24.39
N ARG A 36 7.85 -3.04 -25.35
CA ARG A 36 7.12 -4.27 -25.06
C ARG A 36 8.03 -5.33 -24.45
N LEU A 37 9.22 -5.57 -25.06
CA LEU A 37 10.18 -6.55 -24.55
C LEU A 37 10.67 -6.17 -23.17
N LEU A 38 11.07 -4.92 -22.96
CA LEU A 38 11.52 -4.42 -21.65
C LEU A 38 10.42 -4.57 -20.60
N SER A 39 9.17 -4.27 -20.95
CA SER A 39 8.03 -4.43 -20.02
C SER A 39 7.74 -5.89 -19.68
N ILE A 40 7.92 -6.83 -20.61
CA ILE A 40 7.80 -8.27 -20.32
C ILE A 40 8.87 -8.71 -19.34
N VAL A 41 10.14 -8.32 -19.57
CA VAL A 41 11.22 -8.64 -18.66
C VAL A 41 11.00 -8.01 -17.29
N LEU A 42 10.59 -6.74 -17.26
CA LEU A 42 10.28 -6.05 -16.00
C LEU A 42 9.14 -6.75 -15.24
N LEU A 43 8.06 -7.13 -15.92
CA LEU A 43 6.95 -7.87 -15.30
C LEU A 43 7.44 -9.20 -14.70
N ALA A 44 8.26 -9.94 -15.43
CA ALA A 44 8.83 -11.19 -14.93
C ALA A 44 9.69 -10.96 -13.67
N CYS A 45 10.55 -9.94 -13.67
CA CYS A 45 11.34 -9.56 -12.49
C CYS A 45 10.46 -9.14 -11.30
N MET A 46 9.42 -8.33 -11.54
CA MET A 46 8.47 -7.91 -10.50
C MET A 46 7.76 -9.11 -9.87
N LEU A 47 7.25 -10.03 -10.69
CA LEU A 47 6.60 -11.24 -10.18
C LEU A 47 7.55 -12.14 -9.42
N LEU A 48 8.80 -12.30 -9.87
CA LEU A 48 9.82 -13.05 -9.13
C LEU A 48 10.12 -12.42 -7.76
N ILE A 49 10.26 -11.10 -7.70
CA ILE A 49 10.47 -10.39 -6.41
C ILE A 49 9.25 -10.59 -5.50
N ILE A 50 8.03 -10.42 -6.01
CA ILE A 50 6.79 -10.63 -5.23
C ILE A 50 6.73 -12.07 -4.71
N LEU A 51 7.10 -13.06 -5.51
CA LEU A 51 7.18 -14.47 -5.07
C LEU A 51 8.18 -14.64 -3.93
N GLN A 52 9.38 -14.05 -4.04
CA GLN A 52 10.41 -14.15 -3.03
C GLN A 52 10.06 -13.45 -1.71
N THR A 53 9.28 -12.37 -1.75
CA THR A 53 8.85 -11.66 -0.54
C THR A 53 7.82 -12.44 0.29
N GLN A 54 7.13 -13.40 -0.32
CA GLN A 54 6.11 -14.24 0.33
C GLN A 54 5.02 -13.42 1.06
N THR A 55 4.62 -12.29 0.48
CA THR A 55 3.64 -11.39 1.08
C THR A 55 2.22 -11.87 0.76
N ARG A 56 1.56 -12.49 1.75
CA ARG A 56 0.21 -13.09 1.59
C ARG A 56 -0.84 -12.12 1.05
N ALA A 57 -0.88 -10.89 1.58
CA ALA A 57 -1.84 -9.89 1.15
C ALA A 57 -1.68 -9.54 -0.34
N VAL A 58 -0.44 -9.47 -0.85
CA VAL A 58 -0.17 -9.19 -2.25
C VAL A 58 -0.51 -10.38 -3.15
N PHE A 59 -0.32 -11.62 -2.70
CA PHE A 59 -0.76 -12.80 -3.46
C PHE A 59 -2.27 -12.84 -3.64
N VAL A 60 -3.03 -12.56 -2.57
CA VAL A 60 -4.49 -12.46 -2.68
C VAL A 60 -4.88 -11.29 -3.58
N ALA A 61 -4.21 -10.14 -3.47
CA ALA A 61 -4.45 -8.99 -4.33
C ALA A 61 -4.17 -9.29 -5.82
N LEU A 62 -3.11 -10.05 -6.13
CA LEU A 62 -2.84 -10.54 -7.50
C LEU A 62 -3.96 -11.47 -7.99
N GLY A 63 -4.43 -12.37 -7.14
CA GLY A 63 -5.58 -13.23 -7.44
C GLY A 63 -6.83 -12.41 -7.73
N LEU A 64 -7.15 -11.43 -6.88
CA LEU A 64 -8.27 -10.51 -7.08
C LEU A 64 -8.12 -9.69 -8.38
N PHE A 65 -6.91 -9.22 -8.68
CA PHE A 65 -6.60 -8.52 -9.93
C PHE A 65 -6.92 -9.39 -11.15
N VAL A 66 -6.42 -10.63 -11.17
CA VAL A 66 -6.65 -11.57 -12.28
C VAL A 66 -8.13 -11.92 -12.41
N ILE A 67 -8.81 -12.24 -11.31
CA ILE A 67 -10.24 -12.54 -11.27
C ILE A 67 -11.04 -11.34 -11.79
N THR A 68 -10.72 -10.13 -11.35
CA THR A 68 -11.41 -8.91 -11.81
C THR A 68 -11.26 -8.73 -13.31
N ILE A 69 -10.05 -8.89 -13.85
CA ILE A 69 -9.82 -8.82 -15.31
C ILE A 69 -10.60 -9.92 -16.04
N ALA A 70 -10.63 -11.15 -15.52
CA ALA A 70 -11.40 -12.24 -16.11
C ALA A 70 -12.92 -11.95 -16.13
N ILE A 71 -13.46 -11.40 -15.03
CA ILE A 71 -14.88 -11.02 -14.95
C ILE A 71 -15.21 -9.90 -15.93
N VAL A 72 -14.37 -8.86 -15.98
CA VAL A 72 -14.56 -7.68 -16.82
C VAL A 72 -14.54 -8.07 -18.32
N TYR A 73 -13.69 -9.01 -18.69
CA TYR A 73 -13.54 -9.49 -20.08
C TYR A 73 -14.20 -10.84 -20.37
N LYS A 74 -15.08 -11.34 -19.50
CA LYS A 74 -15.70 -12.67 -19.61
C LYS A 74 -16.33 -12.96 -20.99
N SER A 75 -16.92 -11.95 -21.62
CA SER A 75 -17.53 -12.08 -22.95
C SER A 75 -16.54 -12.13 -24.11
N GLN A 76 -15.30 -11.74 -23.88
CA GLN A 76 -14.22 -11.68 -24.87
C GLN A 76 -13.19 -12.78 -24.70
N ILE A 77 -13.16 -13.43 -23.52
CA ILE A 77 -12.22 -14.50 -23.21
C ILE A 77 -12.75 -15.80 -23.83
N LYS A 78 -12.01 -16.34 -24.81
CA LYS A 78 -12.29 -17.66 -25.36
C LYS A 78 -11.91 -18.74 -24.36
N LEU A 79 -12.62 -19.88 -24.37
CA LEU A 79 -12.36 -21.01 -23.47
C LEU A 79 -10.87 -21.43 -23.48
N LYS A 80 -10.23 -21.42 -24.65
CA LYS A 80 -8.79 -21.68 -24.79
C LYS A 80 -7.90 -20.69 -24.03
N GLN A 81 -8.29 -19.42 -23.94
CA GLN A 81 -7.53 -18.41 -23.19
C GLN A 81 -7.72 -18.57 -21.68
N LEU A 82 -8.95 -18.94 -21.28
CA LEU A 82 -9.24 -19.25 -19.87
C LEU A 82 -8.45 -20.49 -19.42
N SER A 83 -8.41 -21.55 -20.23
CA SER A 83 -7.62 -22.75 -19.92
C SER A 83 -6.12 -22.45 -19.83
N LEU A 84 -5.59 -21.62 -20.74
CA LEU A 84 -4.19 -21.20 -20.70
C LEU A 84 -3.88 -20.39 -19.42
N LEU A 85 -4.79 -19.50 -19.01
CA LEU A 85 -4.68 -18.75 -17.74
C LEU A 85 -4.66 -19.71 -16.55
N LEU A 86 -5.59 -20.67 -16.48
CA LEU A 86 -5.64 -21.67 -15.41
C LEU A 86 -4.37 -22.50 -15.36
N VAL A 87 -3.89 -22.99 -16.51
CA VAL A 87 -2.62 -23.72 -16.61
C VAL A 87 -1.46 -22.87 -16.12
N SER A 88 -1.37 -21.60 -16.50
CA SER A 88 -0.28 -20.71 -16.05
C SER A 88 -0.33 -20.46 -14.53
N VAL A 89 -1.52 -20.36 -13.94
CA VAL A 89 -1.69 -20.26 -12.48
C VAL A 89 -1.24 -21.54 -11.79
N ILE A 90 -1.65 -22.73 -12.30
CA ILE A 90 -1.25 -24.03 -11.75
C ILE A 90 0.27 -24.22 -11.84
N VAL A 91 0.87 -23.89 -12.98
CA VAL A 91 2.33 -23.96 -13.16
C VAL A 91 3.03 -22.98 -12.21
N GLY A 92 2.53 -21.75 -12.08
CA GLY A 92 3.08 -20.75 -11.16
C GLY A 92 3.02 -21.21 -9.69
N LEU A 93 1.88 -21.78 -9.26
CA LEU A 93 1.74 -22.36 -7.92
C LEU A 93 2.66 -23.57 -7.72
N SER A 94 2.76 -24.46 -8.71
CA SER A 94 3.65 -25.62 -8.66
C SER A 94 5.12 -25.19 -8.50
N LEU A 95 5.57 -24.21 -9.29
CA LEU A 95 6.91 -23.65 -9.17
C LEU A 95 7.11 -22.97 -7.81
N PHE A 96 6.12 -22.25 -7.31
CA PHE A 96 6.19 -21.63 -5.99
C PHE A 96 6.39 -22.66 -4.87
N PHE A 97 5.57 -23.73 -4.83
CA PHE A 97 5.71 -24.79 -3.85
C PHE A 97 7.04 -25.57 -3.99
N THR A 98 7.51 -25.75 -5.24
CA THR A 98 8.81 -26.37 -5.51
C THR A 98 9.95 -25.51 -4.95
N ILE A 99 9.91 -24.18 -5.17
CA ILE A 99 10.91 -23.26 -4.62
C ILE A 99 10.87 -23.26 -3.09
N LEU A 100 9.67 -23.23 -2.47
CA LEU A 100 9.53 -23.29 -1.01
C LEU A 100 10.19 -24.55 -0.43
N LYS A 101 9.95 -25.70 -1.06
CA LYS A 101 10.52 -26.98 -0.64
C LYS A 101 12.05 -27.02 -0.83
N TYR A 102 12.54 -26.51 -1.95
CA TYR A 102 13.98 -26.48 -2.25
C TYR A 102 14.77 -25.52 -1.35
N THR A 103 14.11 -24.43 -0.90
CA THR A 103 14.71 -23.43 0.02
C THR A 103 14.49 -23.76 1.50
N GLU A 104 13.97 -24.94 1.83
CA GLU A 104 13.65 -25.36 3.21
C GLU A 104 12.68 -24.41 3.94
N ARG A 105 11.95 -23.59 3.19
CA ARG A 105 10.97 -22.62 3.73
C ARG A 105 9.54 -23.14 3.78
N TYR A 106 9.34 -24.40 3.37
CA TYR A 106 8.00 -24.98 3.32
C TYR A 106 7.37 -25.10 4.71
N ASP A 107 8.11 -25.59 5.69
CA ASP A 107 7.60 -25.75 7.06
C ASP A 107 7.30 -24.41 7.72
N ALA A 108 8.15 -23.40 7.49
CA ALA A 108 7.90 -22.04 7.93
C ALA A 108 6.62 -21.46 7.31
N PHE A 109 6.40 -21.69 6.01
CA PHE A 109 5.20 -21.25 5.30
C PHE A 109 3.93 -21.94 5.83
N VAL A 110 3.99 -23.27 6.06
CA VAL A 110 2.88 -24.04 6.64
C VAL A 110 2.58 -23.56 8.06
N HIS A 111 3.61 -23.35 8.88
CA HIS A 111 3.45 -22.80 10.24
C HIS A 111 2.81 -21.41 10.21
N GLU A 112 3.21 -20.55 9.29
CA GLU A 112 2.59 -19.23 9.11
C GLU A 112 1.11 -19.32 8.69
N ILE A 113 0.72 -20.32 7.90
CA ILE A 113 -0.69 -20.55 7.54
C ILE A 113 -1.47 -20.99 8.78
N HIS A 114 -0.96 -21.97 9.55
CA HIS A 114 -1.61 -22.42 10.78
C HIS A 114 -1.78 -21.27 11.79
N THR A 115 -0.76 -20.45 11.98
CA THR A 115 -0.83 -19.27 12.85
C THR A 115 -1.84 -18.23 12.33
N ALA A 116 -2.01 -18.11 11.00
CA ALA A 116 -3.00 -17.21 10.42
C ALA A 116 -4.44 -17.75 10.58
N LEU A 117 -4.63 -19.06 10.63
CA LEU A 117 -5.93 -19.71 10.87
C LEU A 117 -6.34 -19.62 12.34
N ASP A 118 -5.39 -19.57 13.28
CA ASP A 118 -5.64 -19.25 14.69
C ASP A 118 -5.79 -17.74 14.89
N TYR A 119 -6.89 -17.20 14.34
CA TYR A 119 -7.10 -15.76 14.27
C TYR A 119 -7.16 -15.09 15.65
N LYS A 120 -7.67 -15.78 16.72
CA LYS A 120 -7.82 -15.20 18.06
C LYS A 120 -6.48 -14.94 18.75
N ASN A 121 -5.48 -15.78 18.49
CA ASN A 121 -4.13 -15.63 19.02
C ASN A 121 -3.22 -14.82 18.08
N SER A 122 -3.69 -14.54 16.85
CA SER A 122 -2.92 -13.76 15.89
C SER A 122 -2.69 -12.33 16.40
N LEU A 123 -1.47 -11.84 16.18
CA LEU A 123 -1.12 -10.46 16.50
C LEU A 123 -2.06 -9.45 15.83
N ARG A 124 -2.45 -9.69 14.58
CA ARG A 124 -3.38 -8.81 13.84
C ARG A 124 -4.74 -8.68 14.51
N TYR A 125 -5.30 -9.80 14.99
CA TYR A 125 -6.57 -9.75 15.72
C TYR A 125 -6.47 -8.87 16.97
N LYS A 126 -5.39 -9.01 17.74
CA LYS A 126 -5.15 -8.19 18.92
C LYS A 126 -5.01 -6.71 18.54
N LEU A 127 -4.24 -6.40 17.49
CA LEU A 127 -4.07 -5.04 16.96
C LEU A 127 -5.40 -4.43 16.51
N TYR A 128 -6.22 -5.17 15.79
CA TYR A 128 -7.53 -4.71 15.32
C TYR A 128 -8.48 -4.47 16.48
N LYS A 129 -8.58 -5.43 17.39
CA LYS A 129 -9.42 -5.32 18.59
C LYS A 129 -9.05 -4.09 19.42
N SER A 130 -7.76 -3.88 19.66
CA SER A 130 -7.29 -2.70 20.42
C SER A 130 -7.50 -1.39 19.67
N SER A 131 -7.35 -1.40 18.33
CA SER A 131 -7.69 -0.22 17.51
C SER A 131 -9.16 0.12 17.57
N PHE A 132 -10.06 -0.89 17.58
CA PHE A 132 -11.50 -0.65 17.75
C PHE A 132 -11.83 -0.04 19.13
N TYR A 133 -11.18 -0.49 20.20
CA TYR A 133 -11.33 0.14 21.52
C TYR A 133 -10.86 1.60 21.49
N LEU A 134 -9.70 1.87 20.89
CA LEU A 134 -9.18 3.21 20.75
C LEU A 134 -10.12 4.14 19.96
N ILE A 135 -10.71 3.64 18.86
CA ILE A 135 -11.72 4.34 18.06
C ILE A 135 -12.97 4.60 18.90
N SER A 136 -13.45 3.62 19.67
CA SER A 136 -14.66 3.78 20.49
C SER A 136 -14.49 4.80 21.62
N GLU A 137 -13.27 4.97 22.14
CA GLU A 137 -12.97 6.00 23.15
C GLU A 137 -12.83 7.41 22.52
N ASN A 138 -12.45 7.50 21.24
CA ASN A 138 -12.20 8.77 20.54
C ASN A 138 -12.86 8.81 19.15
N PRO A 139 -14.20 8.65 19.03
CA PRO A 139 -14.83 8.38 17.75
C PRO A 139 -14.82 9.58 16.78
N LEU A 140 -14.94 10.81 17.26
CA LEU A 140 -15.12 11.98 16.40
C LEU A 140 -13.81 12.52 15.85
N LEU A 141 -12.82 12.74 16.70
CA LEU A 141 -11.56 13.40 16.35
C LEU A 141 -10.38 12.44 16.30
N GLY A 142 -10.56 11.19 16.72
CA GLY A 142 -9.47 10.23 16.87
C GLY A 142 -8.49 10.65 17.96
N VAL A 143 -7.33 10.03 17.97
CA VAL A 143 -6.26 10.34 18.96
C VAL A 143 -5.22 11.34 18.43
N GLY A 144 -5.37 11.79 17.19
CA GLY A 144 -4.42 12.65 16.49
C GLY A 144 -3.35 11.85 15.71
N PRO A 145 -2.80 12.45 14.63
CA PRO A 145 -1.80 11.82 13.78
C PRO A 145 -0.55 11.38 14.57
N GLY A 146 -0.08 10.15 14.31
CA GLY A 146 1.09 9.56 14.97
C GLY A 146 0.87 9.06 16.38
N ASN A 147 -0.30 9.30 16.98
CA ASN A 147 -0.57 8.95 18.38
C ASN A 147 -1.10 7.52 18.56
N TRP A 148 -1.45 6.81 17.49
CA TRP A 148 -1.87 5.42 17.61
C TRP A 148 -0.83 4.58 18.38
N LYS A 149 0.43 4.63 17.97
CA LYS A 149 1.54 3.90 18.61
C LYS A 149 1.77 4.29 20.08
N VAL A 150 1.45 5.53 20.44
CA VAL A 150 1.60 6.05 21.83
C VAL A 150 0.47 5.58 22.73
N LYS A 151 -0.75 5.47 22.18
CA LYS A 151 -1.95 5.11 22.94
C LYS A 151 -2.20 3.61 23.03
N ILE A 152 -1.74 2.83 22.02
CA ILE A 152 -2.03 1.40 21.93
C ILE A 152 -1.43 0.55 23.06
N PRO A 153 -0.28 0.89 23.68
CA PRO A 153 0.24 0.15 24.82
C PRO A 153 -0.73 0.05 26.00
N LYS A 154 -1.65 1.01 26.17
CA LYS A 154 -2.73 0.98 27.17
C LYS A 154 -3.54 -0.35 27.11
N TYR A 155 -3.61 -0.99 25.96
CA TYR A 155 -4.36 -2.23 25.74
C TYR A 155 -3.48 -3.49 25.83
N GLY A 156 -2.29 -3.40 26.42
CA GLY A 156 -1.43 -4.57 26.70
C GLY A 156 -0.72 -5.14 25.47
N LEU A 157 -0.55 -4.36 24.41
CA LEU A 157 0.14 -4.78 23.20
C LEU A 157 1.64 -4.47 23.28
N TYR A 158 2.31 -5.17 24.19
CA TYR A 158 3.76 -5.15 24.34
C TYR A 158 4.38 -6.40 23.73
N PHE A 159 5.56 -6.26 23.14
CA PHE A 159 6.34 -7.34 22.52
C PHE A 159 7.77 -7.32 23.04
N GLY A 160 8.43 -8.50 23.00
CA GLY A 160 9.83 -8.67 23.43
C GLY A 160 9.98 -9.07 24.89
N SER A 161 11.21 -9.46 25.23
CA SER A 161 11.62 -9.95 26.54
C SER A 161 11.57 -8.85 27.56
N PHE A 162 10.70 -8.43 28.22
CA PHE A 162 10.52 -7.32 29.17
C PHE A 162 9.48 -6.25 28.73
N GLY A 163 8.67 -6.52 27.67
CA GLY A 163 7.65 -5.56 27.23
C GLY A 163 8.23 -4.26 26.65
N THR A 164 9.48 -4.28 26.19
CA THR A 164 10.19 -3.09 25.69
C THR A 164 9.78 -2.70 24.27
N ASN A 165 9.23 -3.64 23.49
CA ASN A 165 8.76 -3.37 22.13
C ASN A 165 7.24 -3.30 22.10
N TYR A 166 6.69 -2.39 21.35
CA TYR A 166 5.25 -2.22 21.13
C TYR A 166 4.93 -2.08 19.64
N ALA A 167 3.67 -2.34 19.30
CA ALA A 167 3.23 -2.24 17.92
C ALA A 167 3.30 -0.79 17.44
N GLN A 168 3.90 -0.60 16.27
CA GLN A 168 4.05 0.70 15.65
C GLN A 168 2.87 1.05 14.74
N ARG A 169 2.14 0.04 14.25
CA ARG A 169 1.07 0.17 13.24
C ARG A 169 0.00 -0.90 13.45
N PRO A 170 -1.28 -0.61 13.12
CA PRO A 170 -2.37 -1.59 13.22
C PRO A 170 -2.36 -2.65 12.11
N HIS A 171 -1.52 -2.54 11.08
CA HIS A 171 -1.56 -3.36 9.87
C HIS A 171 -2.93 -3.32 9.15
N ASN A 172 -3.51 -2.13 9.10
CA ASN A 172 -4.75 -1.83 8.39
C ASN A 172 -4.86 -0.31 8.25
N ASP A 173 -4.68 0.23 7.03
CA ASP A 173 -4.74 1.67 6.77
C ASP A 173 -6.09 2.27 7.17
N PHE A 174 -7.21 1.55 6.93
CA PHE A 174 -8.55 2.05 7.28
C PHE A 174 -8.70 2.23 8.78
N LEU A 175 -8.36 1.21 9.58
CA LEU A 175 -8.42 1.32 11.04
C LEU A 175 -7.47 2.38 11.56
N TRP A 176 -6.31 2.53 10.93
CA TRP A 176 -5.34 3.54 11.34
C TRP A 176 -5.87 4.95 11.14
N VAL A 177 -6.44 5.25 9.96
CA VAL A 177 -7.03 6.57 9.68
C VAL A 177 -8.22 6.86 10.61
N PHE A 178 -9.07 5.86 10.89
CA PHE A 178 -10.15 6.03 11.87
C PHE A 178 -9.62 6.30 13.29
N ALA A 179 -8.62 5.56 13.72
CA ALA A 179 -8.08 5.68 15.09
C ALA A 179 -7.40 7.04 15.32
N GLU A 180 -6.64 7.52 14.33
CA GLU A 180 -5.91 8.79 14.45
C GLU A 180 -6.73 10.00 14.05
N GLY A 181 -7.56 9.89 13.02
CA GLY A 181 -8.33 11.02 12.47
C GLY A 181 -9.78 11.09 12.93
N GLY A 182 -10.32 9.99 13.45
CA GLY A 182 -11.73 9.90 13.81
C GLY A 182 -12.67 9.65 12.63
N LEU A 183 -13.96 9.89 12.86
CA LEU A 183 -15.05 9.52 11.94
C LEU A 183 -14.93 10.20 10.57
N ILE A 184 -14.70 11.50 10.52
CA ILE A 184 -14.70 12.26 9.26
C ILE A 184 -13.55 11.82 8.34
N PRO A 185 -12.27 11.82 8.77
CA PRO A 185 -11.18 11.28 7.95
C PRO A 185 -11.36 9.81 7.60
N GLY A 186 -11.82 8.96 8.53
CA GLY A 186 -12.04 7.54 8.28
C GLY A 186 -13.07 7.27 7.19
N ILE A 187 -14.23 7.93 7.25
CA ILE A 187 -15.26 7.83 6.19
C ILE A 187 -14.73 8.41 4.88
N SER A 188 -14.08 9.57 4.91
CA SER A 188 -13.52 10.19 3.70
C SER A 188 -12.50 9.27 3.02
N PHE A 189 -11.68 8.57 3.79
CA PHE A 189 -10.72 7.61 3.28
C PHE A 189 -11.38 6.42 2.57
N ILE A 190 -12.45 5.85 3.15
CA ILE A 190 -13.25 4.81 2.49
C ILE A 190 -13.89 5.35 1.20
N LEU A 191 -14.47 6.56 1.24
CA LEU A 191 -15.12 7.17 0.08
C LEU A 191 -14.14 7.41 -1.07
N ILE A 192 -12.87 7.75 -0.80
CA ILE A 192 -11.83 7.85 -1.84
C ILE A 192 -11.72 6.53 -2.60
N PHE A 193 -11.57 5.40 -1.91
CA PHE A 193 -11.50 4.08 -2.57
C PHE A 193 -12.76 3.75 -3.36
N LEU A 194 -13.93 3.98 -2.79
CA LEU A 194 -15.22 3.72 -3.45
C LEU A 194 -15.41 4.58 -4.71
N ILE A 195 -15.03 5.86 -4.66
CA ILE A 195 -15.08 6.76 -5.82
C ILE A 195 -14.12 6.30 -6.91
N LEU A 196 -12.89 5.95 -6.56
CA LEU A 196 -11.90 5.47 -7.52
C LEU A 196 -12.33 4.16 -8.18
N LEU A 197 -12.89 3.23 -7.42
CA LEU A 197 -13.48 1.99 -7.95
C LEU A 197 -14.67 2.28 -8.88
N ARG A 198 -15.62 3.12 -8.46
CA ARG A 198 -16.77 3.51 -9.27
C ARG A 198 -16.34 4.16 -10.58
N ASP A 199 -15.41 5.12 -10.52
CA ASP A 199 -15.05 5.92 -11.68
C ASP A 199 -14.12 5.15 -12.65
N SER A 200 -13.22 4.30 -12.15
CA SER A 200 -12.45 3.41 -13.01
C SER A 200 -13.32 2.39 -13.73
N TYR A 201 -14.33 1.82 -13.04
CA TYR A 201 -15.32 0.93 -13.67
C TYR A 201 -16.20 1.65 -14.69
N TYR A 202 -16.65 2.88 -14.39
CA TYR A 202 -17.40 3.70 -15.32
C TYR A 202 -16.59 3.97 -16.60
N LEU A 203 -15.32 4.35 -16.46
CA LEU A 203 -14.43 4.62 -17.59
C LEU A 203 -14.11 3.35 -18.37
N HIS A 204 -13.97 2.19 -17.71
CA HIS A 204 -13.88 0.91 -18.40
C HIS A 204 -15.06 0.67 -19.34
N LYS A 205 -16.29 0.96 -18.88
CA LYS A 205 -17.51 0.72 -19.70
C LYS A 205 -17.69 1.73 -20.82
N ASN A 206 -17.36 2.99 -20.59
CA ASN A 206 -17.78 4.09 -21.46
C ASN A 206 -16.66 4.68 -22.29
N ASN A 207 -15.38 4.48 -21.97
CA ASN A 207 -14.24 4.98 -22.71
C ASN A 207 -13.68 3.90 -23.63
N LYS A 208 -14.12 3.87 -24.91
CA LYS A 208 -13.72 2.83 -25.87
C LYS A 208 -12.22 2.86 -26.20
N GLU A 209 -11.59 4.02 -26.22
CA GLU A 209 -10.16 4.17 -26.60
C GLU A 209 -9.21 3.61 -25.54
N SER A 210 -9.56 3.76 -24.26
CA SER A 210 -8.70 3.41 -23.15
C SER A 210 -9.31 2.36 -22.21
N THR A 211 -10.34 1.63 -22.68
CA THR A 211 -11.05 0.59 -21.91
C THR A 211 -10.09 -0.36 -21.18
N PHE A 212 -9.04 -0.83 -21.89
CA PHE A 212 -8.07 -1.76 -21.30
C PHE A 212 -7.32 -1.17 -20.13
N PHE A 213 -6.85 0.08 -20.25
CA PHE A 213 -6.11 0.73 -19.17
C PHE A 213 -6.99 0.94 -17.93
N TYR A 214 -8.22 1.43 -18.11
CA TYR A 214 -9.15 1.61 -16.99
C TYR A 214 -9.58 0.28 -16.34
N SER A 215 -9.61 -0.81 -17.10
CA SER A 215 -9.80 -2.15 -16.51
C SER A 215 -8.66 -2.55 -15.60
N LEU A 216 -7.42 -2.28 -16.01
CA LEU A 216 -6.24 -2.52 -15.19
C LEU A 216 -6.27 -1.68 -13.92
N LEU A 217 -6.64 -0.39 -14.03
CA LEU A 217 -6.77 0.49 -12.87
C LEU A 217 -7.85 -0.01 -11.90
N PHE A 218 -9.03 -0.40 -12.41
CA PHE A 218 -10.11 -0.95 -11.61
C PHE A 218 -9.66 -2.19 -10.83
N ALA A 219 -9.00 -3.14 -11.52
CA ALA A 219 -8.48 -4.34 -10.89
C ALA A 219 -7.37 -4.03 -9.87
N THR A 220 -6.51 -3.05 -10.17
CA THR A 220 -5.47 -2.59 -9.24
C THR A 220 -6.07 -2.01 -7.98
N PHE A 221 -7.09 -1.15 -8.07
CA PHE A 221 -7.73 -0.57 -6.88
C PHE A 221 -8.49 -1.60 -6.03
N ILE A 222 -9.09 -2.64 -6.64
CA ILE A 222 -9.66 -3.77 -5.88
C ILE A 222 -8.56 -4.48 -5.09
N GLY A 223 -7.48 -4.89 -5.74
CA GLY A 223 -6.38 -5.57 -5.07
C GLY A 223 -5.68 -4.70 -4.03
N PHE A 224 -5.47 -3.41 -4.33
CA PHE A 224 -4.81 -2.49 -3.40
C PHE A 224 -5.69 -2.16 -2.17
N SER A 225 -7.02 -2.08 -2.33
CA SER A 225 -7.94 -1.98 -1.20
C SER A 225 -7.78 -3.16 -0.24
N PHE A 226 -7.60 -4.36 -0.79
CA PHE A 226 -7.32 -5.55 0.01
C PHE A 226 -5.97 -5.45 0.74
N ILE A 227 -4.92 -5.00 0.04
CA ILE A 227 -3.60 -4.80 0.67
C ILE A 227 -3.71 -3.80 1.82
N SER A 228 -4.33 -2.64 1.62
CA SER A 228 -4.52 -1.60 2.64
C SER A 228 -5.35 -2.08 3.84
N PHE A 229 -6.22 -3.09 3.64
CA PHE A 229 -6.99 -3.70 4.73
C PHE A 229 -6.15 -4.63 5.61
N PHE A 230 -5.08 -5.24 5.07
CA PHE A 230 -4.23 -6.21 5.78
C PHE A 230 -2.80 -5.74 6.03
N ASP A 231 -2.45 -4.55 5.57
CA ASP A 231 -1.13 -3.93 5.74
C ASP A 231 -1.26 -2.39 5.84
N PHE A 232 -0.14 -1.67 5.78
CA PHE A 232 -0.09 -0.20 5.91
C PHE A 232 0.73 0.47 4.78
N PRO A 233 0.45 0.18 3.49
CA PRO A 233 1.24 0.71 2.39
C PRO A 233 1.21 2.22 2.28
N LEU A 234 0.09 2.87 2.65
CA LEU A 234 -0.07 4.33 2.56
C LEU A 234 0.68 5.12 3.65
N GLU A 235 1.37 4.44 4.57
CA GLU A 235 2.37 5.10 5.42
C GLU A 235 3.55 5.65 4.61
N ARG A 236 3.89 4.99 3.49
CA ARG A 236 5.09 5.32 2.71
C ARG A 236 4.80 6.37 1.64
N PHE A 237 5.66 7.39 1.61
CA PHE A 237 5.56 8.48 0.63
C PHE A 237 5.57 7.98 -0.82
N SER A 238 6.39 6.99 -1.14
CA SER A 238 6.44 6.38 -2.47
C SER A 238 5.11 5.74 -2.90
N HIS A 239 4.41 5.06 -2.00
CA HIS A 239 3.08 4.50 -2.27
C HIS A 239 2.04 5.59 -2.48
N ASN A 240 2.08 6.64 -1.66
CA ASN A 240 1.18 7.79 -1.81
C ASN A 240 1.35 8.47 -3.16
N ILE A 241 2.59 8.70 -3.62
CA ILE A 241 2.82 9.29 -4.95
C ILE A 241 2.15 8.46 -6.04
N ILE A 242 2.38 7.14 -6.07
CA ILE A 242 1.81 6.28 -7.11
C ILE A 242 0.30 6.19 -6.96
N PHE A 243 -0.22 6.02 -5.75
CA PHE A 243 -1.65 5.96 -5.47
C PHE A 243 -2.37 7.21 -5.97
N PHE A 244 -1.92 8.40 -5.58
CA PHE A 244 -2.54 9.65 -6.01
C PHE A 244 -2.31 9.95 -7.49
N PHE A 245 -1.22 9.49 -8.08
CA PHE A 245 -1.01 9.57 -9.52
C PHE A 245 -2.03 8.73 -10.29
N LEU A 246 -2.28 7.48 -9.87
CA LEU A 246 -3.32 6.63 -10.44
C LEU A 246 -4.72 7.24 -10.23
N ALA A 247 -4.99 7.78 -9.05
CA ALA A 247 -6.23 8.47 -8.75
C ALA A 247 -6.44 9.69 -9.67
N ALA A 248 -5.40 10.50 -9.86
CA ALA A 248 -5.46 11.66 -10.77
C ALA A 248 -5.76 11.27 -12.22
N ILE A 249 -5.20 10.15 -12.71
CA ILE A 249 -5.51 9.61 -14.05
C ILE A 249 -7.00 9.27 -14.17
N ILE A 250 -7.58 8.61 -13.15
CA ILE A 250 -9.01 8.25 -13.15
C ILE A 250 -9.87 9.52 -13.14
N VAL A 251 -9.59 10.45 -12.24
CA VAL A 251 -10.34 11.72 -12.13
C VAL A 251 -10.26 12.51 -13.44
N ALA A 252 -9.06 12.68 -13.99
CA ALA A 252 -8.86 13.38 -15.26
C ALA A 252 -9.60 12.70 -16.42
N GLY A 253 -9.54 11.36 -16.49
CA GLY A 253 -10.29 10.57 -17.47
C GLY A 253 -11.80 10.76 -17.33
N LYS A 254 -12.30 10.76 -16.10
CA LYS A 254 -13.73 10.98 -15.83
C LYS A 254 -14.19 12.37 -16.25
N LEU A 255 -13.46 13.42 -15.86
CA LEU A 255 -13.76 14.82 -16.22
C LEU A 255 -13.75 15.00 -17.74
N ARG A 256 -12.74 14.45 -18.44
CA ARG A 256 -12.67 14.50 -19.91
C ARG A 256 -13.85 13.80 -20.57
N HIS A 257 -14.22 12.62 -20.06
CA HIS A 257 -15.31 11.81 -20.63
C HIS A 257 -16.68 12.46 -20.42
N THR A 258 -16.92 13.11 -19.28
CA THR A 258 -18.20 13.78 -18.97
C THR A 258 -18.34 15.14 -19.63
N GLY A 259 -17.36 15.58 -20.43
CA GLY A 259 -17.39 16.88 -21.10
C GLY A 259 -17.32 18.06 -20.14
N TYR A 260 -16.76 17.84 -18.94
CA TYR A 260 -16.57 18.92 -17.97
C TYR A 260 -15.76 20.04 -18.63
N LYS A 261 -16.38 21.21 -18.78
CA LYS A 261 -15.71 22.38 -19.32
C LYS A 261 -14.60 22.77 -18.35
N LYS A 262 -13.39 22.86 -18.87
CA LYS A 262 -12.21 23.29 -18.12
C LYS A 262 -12.42 24.75 -17.73
N GLU A 263 -13.04 24.98 -16.58
CA GLU A 263 -12.94 26.29 -15.95
C GLU A 263 -11.51 26.42 -15.46
N LEU A 264 -10.78 27.41 -15.99
CA LEU A 264 -9.45 27.72 -15.52
C LEU A 264 -9.59 28.13 -14.05
N LEU A 265 -8.94 27.39 -13.19
CA LEU A 265 -8.84 27.78 -11.78
C LEU A 265 -8.36 29.23 -11.71
N PRO A 266 -9.00 30.09 -10.90
CA PRO A 266 -8.55 31.46 -10.74
C PRO A 266 -7.07 31.48 -10.34
N LYS A 267 -6.32 32.42 -10.93
CA LYS A 267 -4.85 32.50 -10.75
C LYS A 267 -4.45 32.52 -9.28
N TRP A 268 -5.24 33.20 -8.43
CA TRP A 268 -4.97 33.23 -6.98
C TRP A 268 -4.97 31.85 -6.32
N LEU A 269 -5.82 30.93 -6.79
CA LEU A 269 -5.85 29.55 -6.27
C LEU A 269 -4.58 28.80 -6.65
N SER A 270 -4.05 29.03 -7.85
CA SER A 270 -2.75 28.45 -8.26
C SER A 270 -1.60 28.95 -7.38
N PHE A 271 -1.60 30.25 -7.04
CA PHE A 271 -0.62 30.80 -6.10
C PHE A 271 -0.79 30.27 -4.68
N SER A 272 -2.02 30.03 -4.23
CA SER A 272 -2.28 29.39 -2.93
C SER A 272 -1.70 27.97 -2.87
N PHE A 273 -1.82 27.18 -3.95
CA PHE A 273 -1.18 25.86 -4.03
C PHE A 273 0.36 25.94 -3.96
N LEU A 274 0.97 26.93 -4.63
CA LEU A 274 2.41 27.17 -4.52
C LEU A 274 2.79 27.51 -3.07
N GLY A 275 2.02 28.37 -2.41
CA GLY A 275 2.24 28.70 -0.99
C GLY A 275 2.17 27.48 -0.08
N ILE A 276 1.19 26.59 -0.29
CA ILE A 276 1.07 25.32 0.43
C ILE A 276 2.29 24.43 0.17
N ILE A 277 2.75 24.32 -1.09
CA ILE A 277 3.93 23.53 -1.43
C ILE A 277 5.17 24.05 -0.70
N PHE A 278 5.41 25.36 -0.72
CA PHE A 278 6.54 25.94 0.01
C PHE A 278 6.42 25.72 1.52
N PHE A 279 5.23 25.86 2.08
CA PHE A 279 5.00 25.57 3.50
C PHE A 279 5.29 24.10 3.84
N VAL A 280 4.83 23.15 3.01
CA VAL A 280 5.11 21.73 3.19
C VAL A 280 6.61 21.44 3.09
N ILE A 281 7.30 22.03 2.13
CA ILE A 281 8.77 21.90 1.99
C ILE A 281 9.47 22.46 3.22
N TYR A 282 9.07 23.63 3.72
CA TYR A 282 9.61 24.23 4.92
C TYR A 282 9.45 23.32 6.15
N VAL A 283 8.24 22.81 6.37
CA VAL A 283 7.96 21.86 7.46
C VAL A 283 8.77 20.56 7.30
N ALA A 284 8.92 20.06 6.05
CA ALA A 284 9.72 18.88 5.78
C ALA A 284 11.21 19.07 6.10
N ILE A 285 11.76 20.26 5.82
CA ILE A 285 13.16 20.59 6.13
C ILE A 285 13.37 20.63 7.66
N ILE A 286 12.48 21.31 8.41
CA ILE A 286 12.55 21.36 9.86
C ILE A 286 12.46 19.94 10.45
N ARG A 287 11.48 19.17 9.98
CA ARG A 287 11.32 17.79 10.44
C ARG A 287 12.53 16.92 10.14
N TYR A 288 13.13 17.06 8.95
CA TYR A 288 14.35 16.34 8.60
C TYR A 288 15.50 16.65 9.55
N GLN A 289 15.69 17.92 9.92
CA GLN A 289 16.69 18.32 10.89
C GLN A 289 16.45 17.67 12.26
N GLY A 290 15.20 17.68 12.74
CA GLY A 290 14.81 16.99 13.97
C GLY A 290 15.08 15.48 13.93
N GLU A 291 14.77 14.81 12.82
CA GLU A 291 15.06 13.38 12.63
C GLU A 291 16.57 13.07 12.63
N VAL A 292 17.39 13.96 12.07
CA VAL A 292 18.86 13.82 12.09
C VAL A 292 19.37 13.91 13.53
N TYR A 293 18.95 14.91 14.30
CA TYR A 293 19.35 15.05 15.72
C TYR A 293 18.82 13.89 16.56
N ALA A 294 17.59 13.45 16.36
CA ALA A 294 17.05 12.27 17.06
C ALA A 294 17.88 11.00 16.75
N THR A 295 18.32 10.83 15.50
CA THR A 295 19.17 9.70 15.09
C THR A 295 20.56 9.80 15.76
N ASN A 296 21.15 10.99 15.81
CA ASN A 296 22.42 11.22 16.51
C ASN A 296 22.30 10.89 18.00
N ALA A 297 21.23 11.34 18.66
CA ALA A 297 20.96 11.02 20.06
C ALA A 297 20.90 9.50 20.32
N ILE A 298 20.26 8.74 19.41
CA ILE A 298 20.22 7.27 19.50
C ILE A 298 21.63 6.67 19.37
N ASN A 299 22.45 7.17 18.45
CA ASN A 299 23.81 6.69 18.26
C ASN A 299 24.69 7.01 19.49
N SER A 300 24.62 8.24 20.00
CA SER A 300 25.34 8.67 21.21
C SER A 300 24.90 7.87 22.44
N GLN A 301 23.62 7.48 22.53
CA GLN A 301 23.13 6.57 23.57
C GLN A 301 23.78 5.19 23.48
N ALA A 302 23.96 4.66 22.28
CA ALA A 302 24.63 3.38 22.07
C ALA A 302 26.12 3.43 22.50
N GLU A 303 26.75 4.60 22.35
CA GLU A 303 28.12 4.89 22.79
C GLU A 303 28.22 5.30 24.28
N GLN A 304 27.10 5.40 24.99
CA GLN A 304 26.98 5.83 26.37
C GLN A 304 27.44 7.29 26.63
N ASP A 305 27.43 8.12 25.60
CA ASP A 305 27.71 9.56 25.71
C ASP A 305 26.41 10.33 26.02
N TRP A 306 26.06 10.37 27.28
CA TRP A 306 24.82 10.99 27.77
C TRP A 306 24.80 12.51 27.59
N THR A 307 25.95 13.17 27.50
CA THR A 307 26.02 14.62 27.27
C THR A 307 25.55 14.96 25.87
N SER A 308 26.07 14.26 24.86
CA SER A 308 25.63 14.40 23.45
C SER A 308 24.16 13.98 23.24
N VAL A 309 23.69 12.97 23.99
CA VAL A 309 22.28 12.56 23.97
C VAL A 309 21.35 13.71 24.32
N VAL A 310 21.63 14.39 25.45
CA VAL A 310 20.80 15.50 25.93
C VAL A 310 20.84 16.66 24.93
N GLU A 311 22.03 17.04 24.45
CA GLU A 311 22.21 18.14 23.50
C GLU A 311 21.47 17.88 22.17
N ASP A 312 21.55 16.66 21.65
CA ASP A 312 20.87 16.29 20.40
C ASP A 312 19.35 16.18 20.57
N ILE A 313 18.86 15.70 21.72
CA ILE A 313 17.41 15.71 22.02
C ILE A 313 16.89 17.14 22.08
N ASP A 314 17.57 18.06 22.75
CA ASP A 314 17.14 19.46 22.83
C ASP A 314 17.13 20.15 21.46
N LYS A 315 17.99 19.74 20.53
CA LYS A 315 17.98 20.24 19.14
C LYS A 315 16.92 19.57 18.26
N ALA A 316 16.46 18.38 18.61
CA ALA A 316 15.46 17.63 17.86
C ALA A 316 14.02 18.15 18.08
N TYR A 317 13.76 18.79 19.22
CA TYR A 317 12.49 19.37 19.63
C TYR A 317 12.48 20.90 19.52
#